data_a56443b4ef765ee031907fa2b762ef78
#
_entry.id   a56443b4ef765ee031907fa2b762ef78
#
_cell.length_a   1.000
_cell.length_b   1.000
_cell.length_c   1.000
_cell.angle_alpha   90.00
_cell.angle_beta   90.00
_cell.angle_gamma   90.00
#
_symmetry.space_group_name_H-M   'P 1'
#
loop_
_entity.id
_entity.type
_entity.pdbx_description
1 polymer ?
#
loop_
_entity_poly.entity_id
_entity_poly.type
_entity_poly.pdbx_seq_one_letter_code
_entity_poly.pdbx_strand_id
1 'polypeptide(L)'
;MPVFSRAVTSLALALALPTPLLAQAGDPARAPVQALDAGLLQIMKAGKAAGQRGRVATIAPVVDRAFDIPLMTRLAVGPSWTTIAPADQTALVAAFRRLTASQYAANFDGWSGEAFAVDPQVESRGGDKLVRTTLTSPKGQPVAISYRLRDTGNGWRIIDVFYKNSISQLSTRRSDFASVLQSGGAKALVQHLDGLAAKGG
;
A
#
# COMPACT_ATOMS: atom_id res chain seq x y z
N MET A 1 85.22 19.41 -22.13
CA MET A 1 83.94 20.17 -22.22
C MET A 1 82.81 19.18 -21.99
N PRO A 2 82.12 19.26 -20.82
CA PRO A 2 81.03 18.32 -20.55
C PRO A 2 79.71 18.91 -21.07
N VAL A 3 78.94 18.07 -21.78
CA VAL A 3 77.61 18.37 -22.28
C VAL A 3 76.56 18.03 -21.19
N PHE A 4 75.84 19.04 -20.65
CA PHE A 4 74.79 18.86 -19.72
C PHE A 4 73.50 18.42 -20.45
N SER A 5 73.05 17.19 -20.21
CA SER A 5 71.75 16.70 -20.64
C SER A 5 70.67 17.13 -19.63
N ARG A 6 69.69 17.96 -20.05
CA ARG A 6 68.53 18.34 -19.25
C ARG A 6 67.45 17.28 -19.38
N ALA A 7 67.16 16.57 -18.32
CA ALA A 7 65.99 15.71 -18.22
C ALA A 7 64.73 16.56 -17.98
N VAL A 8 63.76 16.51 -18.87
CA VAL A 8 62.46 17.12 -18.74
C VAL A 8 61.52 16.11 -18.08
N THR A 9 61.20 16.31 -16.80
CA THR A 9 60.25 15.46 -16.09
C THR A 9 58.84 15.99 -16.36
N SER A 10 58.07 15.28 -17.18
CA SER A 10 56.64 15.59 -17.44
C SER A 10 55.78 15.08 -16.29
N LEU A 11 55.22 15.97 -15.51
CA LEU A 11 54.23 15.71 -14.46
C LEU A 11 52.83 15.53 -15.07
N ALA A 12 52.37 14.31 -15.19
CA ALA A 12 51.02 14.01 -15.65
C ALA A 12 50.03 14.22 -14.49
N LEU A 13 49.25 15.32 -14.58
CA LEU A 13 48.14 15.63 -13.65
C LEU A 13 46.94 14.76 -14.01
N ALA A 14 46.68 13.68 -13.27
CA ALA A 14 45.48 12.84 -13.43
C ALA A 14 44.26 13.58 -12.90
N LEU A 15 43.40 14.08 -13.80
CA LEU A 15 42.07 14.59 -13.43
C LEU A 15 41.18 13.39 -13.05
N ALA A 16 40.93 13.21 -11.74
CA ALA A 16 39.91 12.32 -11.23
C ALA A 16 38.52 12.94 -11.50
N LEU A 17 37.81 12.43 -12.48
CA LEU A 17 36.41 12.79 -12.72
C LEU A 17 35.57 12.23 -11.58
N PRO A 18 34.67 13.04 -10.93
CA PRO A 18 33.74 12.53 -9.92
C PRO A 18 32.78 11.54 -10.59
N THR A 19 32.84 10.26 -10.22
CA THR A 19 31.83 9.27 -10.59
C THR A 19 30.52 9.67 -9.94
N PRO A 20 29.40 9.83 -10.70
CA PRO A 20 28.10 10.06 -10.11
C PRO A 20 27.74 8.87 -9.24
N LEU A 21 27.54 9.13 -7.95
CA LEU A 21 26.98 8.17 -7.02
C LEU A 21 25.54 7.90 -7.49
N LEU A 22 25.31 6.82 -8.24
CA LEU A 22 23.97 6.35 -8.57
C LEU A 22 23.28 6.04 -7.23
N ALA A 23 22.39 6.94 -6.81
CA ALA A 23 21.52 6.66 -5.68
C ALA A 23 20.80 5.34 -6.00
N GLN A 24 21.05 4.30 -5.20
CA GLN A 24 20.38 3.01 -5.37
C GLN A 24 18.87 3.28 -5.27
N ALA A 25 18.20 3.17 -6.43
CA ALA A 25 16.74 3.27 -6.46
C ALA A 25 16.19 2.21 -5.50
N GLY A 26 15.44 2.65 -4.50
CA GLY A 26 14.85 1.75 -3.51
C GLY A 26 13.97 0.69 -4.19
N ASP A 27 13.72 -0.42 -3.52
CA ASP A 27 12.88 -1.50 -4.05
C ASP A 27 11.53 -0.95 -4.55
N PRO A 28 11.12 -1.22 -5.82
CA PRO A 28 9.92 -0.65 -6.43
C PRO A 28 8.62 -1.04 -5.70
N ALA A 29 8.61 -2.12 -4.92
CA ALA A 29 7.46 -2.50 -4.10
C ALA A 29 7.14 -1.47 -2.99
N ARG A 30 8.07 -0.58 -2.65
CA ARG A 30 7.82 0.50 -1.66
C ARG A 30 6.93 1.60 -2.22
N ALA A 31 6.96 1.84 -3.52
CA ALA A 31 6.26 2.98 -4.13
C ALA A 31 4.74 3.00 -3.87
N PRO A 32 3.96 1.90 -4.07
CA PRO A 32 2.53 1.90 -3.75
C PRO A 32 2.24 2.11 -2.25
N VAL A 33 3.12 1.64 -1.35
CA VAL A 33 2.96 1.87 0.10
C VAL A 33 3.23 3.33 0.43
N GLN A 34 4.29 3.93 -0.10
CA GLN A 34 4.59 5.35 0.08
C GLN A 34 3.47 6.25 -0.45
N ALA A 35 2.88 5.89 -1.60
CA ALA A 35 1.75 6.61 -2.16
C ALA A 35 0.49 6.51 -1.28
N LEU A 36 0.24 5.33 -0.70
CA LEU A 36 -0.85 5.13 0.26
C LEU A 36 -0.63 5.97 1.51
N ASP A 37 0.55 5.90 2.12
CA ASP A 37 0.90 6.67 3.33
C ASP A 37 0.75 8.19 3.11
N ALA A 38 1.19 8.69 1.96
CA ALA A 38 1.01 10.08 1.59
C ALA A 38 -0.49 10.46 1.48
N GLY A 39 -1.31 9.60 0.87
CA GLY A 39 -2.75 9.79 0.77
C GLY A 39 -3.44 9.76 2.14
N LEU A 40 -3.02 8.86 3.03
CA LEU A 40 -3.52 8.79 4.41
C LEU A 40 -3.18 10.07 5.17
N LEU A 41 -1.95 10.54 5.11
CA LEU A 41 -1.58 11.83 5.72
C LEU A 41 -2.38 13.01 5.16
N GLN A 42 -2.69 12.99 3.87
CA GLN A 42 -3.53 14.02 3.25
C GLN A 42 -4.93 14.05 3.84
N ILE A 43 -5.61 12.90 3.97
CA ILE A 43 -6.96 12.85 4.56
C ILE A 43 -6.95 13.12 6.07
N MET A 44 -5.91 12.69 6.80
CA MET A 44 -5.72 13.00 8.21
C MET A 44 -5.63 14.52 8.43
N LYS A 45 -4.79 15.21 7.64
CA LYS A 45 -4.62 16.67 7.72
C LYS A 45 -5.88 17.43 7.31
N ALA A 46 -6.67 16.91 6.37
CA ALA A 46 -7.98 17.47 6.02
C ALA A 46 -8.99 17.33 7.17
N GLY A 47 -8.82 16.30 8.01
CA GLY A 47 -9.52 16.09 9.26
C GLY A 47 -11.04 16.01 9.13
N LYS A 48 -11.71 16.31 10.24
CA LYS A 48 -13.19 16.28 10.32
C LYS A 48 -13.85 17.33 9.43
N ALA A 49 -13.17 18.44 9.12
CA ALA A 49 -13.70 19.51 8.27
C ALA A 49 -14.04 19.02 6.85
N ALA A 50 -13.26 18.08 6.31
CA ALA A 50 -13.54 17.47 5.00
C ALA A 50 -14.78 16.57 5.00
N GLY A 51 -15.23 16.14 6.16
CA GLY A 51 -16.29 15.13 6.31
C GLY A 51 -15.87 13.76 5.76
N GLN A 52 -16.66 12.73 6.04
CA GLN A 52 -16.41 11.37 5.54
C GLN A 52 -16.36 11.34 4.01
N ARG A 53 -17.33 11.99 3.34
CA ARG A 53 -17.39 12.00 1.86
C ARG A 53 -16.17 12.65 1.20
N GLY A 54 -15.70 13.77 1.75
CA GLY A 54 -14.50 14.46 1.23
C GLY A 54 -13.24 13.62 1.38
N ARG A 55 -13.07 12.97 2.54
CA ARG A 55 -11.94 12.05 2.75
C ARG A 55 -12.01 10.82 1.83
N VAL A 56 -13.21 10.22 1.63
CA VAL A 56 -13.40 9.14 0.66
C VAL A 56 -13.03 9.58 -0.75
N ALA A 57 -13.50 10.74 -1.20
CA ALA A 57 -13.18 11.26 -2.53
C ALA A 57 -11.66 11.45 -2.75
N THR A 58 -10.94 11.82 -1.69
CA THR A 58 -9.48 11.99 -1.73
C THR A 58 -8.74 10.65 -1.74
N ILE A 59 -9.15 9.68 -0.90
CA ILE A 59 -8.39 8.43 -0.72
C ILE A 59 -8.74 7.35 -1.75
N ALA A 60 -9.96 7.34 -2.31
CA ALA A 60 -10.39 6.30 -3.24
C ALA A 60 -9.46 6.15 -4.46
N PRO A 61 -9.03 7.20 -5.18
CA PRO A 61 -8.08 7.06 -6.27
C PRO A 61 -6.70 6.58 -5.84
N VAL A 62 -6.29 6.82 -4.59
CA VAL A 62 -5.04 6.30 -4.02
C VAL A 62 -5.17 4.80 -3.76
N VAL A 63 -6.27 4.36 -3.17
CA VAL A 63 -6.60 2.94 -2.97
C VAL A 63 -6.60 2.19 -4.30
N ASP A 64 -7.22 2.74 -5.34
CA ASP A 64 -7.28 2.12 -6.68
C ASP A 64 -5.89 1.90 -7.29
N ARG A 65 -4.95 2.79 -7.03
CA ARG A 65 -3.58 2.68 -7.54
C ARG A 65 -2.68 1.81 -6.67
N ALA A 66 -2.89 1.80 -5.35
CA ALA A 66 -2.03 1.08 -4.43
C ALA A 66 -2.41 -0.40 -4.29
N PHE A 67 -3.70 -0.73 -4.33
CA PHE A 67 -4.21 -2.07 -4.06
C PHE A 67 -4.61 -2.82 -5.33
N ASP A 68 -4.47 -4.15 -5.31
CA ASP A 68 -5.13 -5.05 -6.26
C ASP A 68 -6.48 -5.47 -5.67
N ILE A 69 -7.46 -4.57 -5.73
CA ILE A 69 -8.80 -4.82 -5.17
C ILE A 69 -9.47 -6.05 -5.80
N PRO A 70 -9.41 -6.28 -7.14
CA PRO A 70 -9.95 -7.49 -7.74
C PRO A 70 -9.36 -8.78 -7.16
N LEU A 71 -8.03 -8.87 -7.05
CA LEU A 71 -7.36 -10.04 -6.47
C LEU A 71 -7.71 -10.20 -5.00
N MET A 72 -7.69 -9.13 -4.22
CA MET A 72 -8.05 -9.17 -2.79
C MET A 72 -9.49 -9.64 -2.59
N THR A 73 -10.44 -9.17 -3.39
CA THR A 73 -11.84 -9.63 -3.35
C THR A 73 -11.93 -11.12 -3.62
N ARG A 74 -11.27 -11.59 -4.69
CA ARG A 74 -11.23 -13.02 -5.02
C ARG A 74 -10.64 -13.86 -3.89
N LEU A 75 -9.55 -13.43 -3.28
CA LEU A 75 -8.90 -14.12 -2.18
C LEU A 75 -9.76 -14.12 -0.90
N ALA A 76 -10.48 -13.02 -0.62
CA ALA A 76 -11.40 -12.93 0.51
C ALA A 76 -12.63 -13.80 0.33
N VAL A 77 -13.23 -13.86 -0.85
CA VAL A 77 -14.34 -14.77 -1.20
C VAL A 77 -13.90 -16.24 -1.17
N GLY A 78 -12.66 -16.50 -1.59
CA GLY A 78 -12.07 -17.85 -1.56
C GLY A 78 -12.67 -18.79 -2.61
N PRO A 79 -12.84 -20.11 -2.28
CA PRO A 79 -13.26 -21.12 -3.25
C PRO A 79 -14.59 -20.83 -3.93
N SER A 80 -15.52 -20.19 -3.24
CA SER A 80 -16.84 -19.82 -3.79
C SER A 80 -16.75 -18.86 -4.98
N TRP A 81 -15.61 -18.19 -5.18
CA TRP A 81 -15.44 -17.24 -6.29
C TRP A 81 -15.74 -17.84 -7.66
N THR A 82 -15.33 -19.08 -7.90
CA THR A 82 -15.48 -19.73 -9.20
C THR A 82 -16.92 -20.11 -9.54
N THR A 83 -17.81 -20.17 -8.56
CA THR A 83 -19.23 -20.48 -8.71
C THR A 83 -20.12 -19.24 -8.76
N ILE A 84 -19.57 -18.06 -8.47
CA ILE A 84 -20.29 -16.78 -8.51
C ILE A 84 -20.36 -16.30 -9.96
N ALA A 85 -21.55 -15.84 -10.38
CA ALA A 85 -21.77 -15.28 -11.71
C ALA A 85 -20.86 -14.04 -11.97
N PRO A 86 -20.36 -13.83 -13.21
CA PRO A 86 -19.44 -12.71 -13.51
C PRO A 86 -20.00 -11.33 -13.14
N ALA A 87 -21.29 -11.10 -13.29
CA ALA A 87 -21.93 -9.85 -12.88
C ALA A 87 -21.85 -9.62 -11.37
N ASP A 88 -22.07 -10.68 -10.57
CA ASP A 88 -21.97 -10.61 -9.10
C ASP A 88 -20.49 -10.49 -8.65
N GLN A 89 -19.55 -11.12 -9.36
CA GLN A 89 -18.11 -10.91 -9.11
C GLN A 89 -17.73 -9.43 -9.30
N THR A 90 -18.19 -8.79 -10.38
CA THR A 90 -17.97 -7.37 -10.64
C THR A 90 -18.58 -6.50 -9.53
N ALA A 91 -19.81 -6.81 -9.11
CA ALA A 91 -20.49 -6.10 -8.04
C ALA A 91 -19.74 -6.23 -6.69
N LEU A 92 -19.22 -7.43 -6.37
CA LEU A 92 -18.41 -7.68 -5.18
C LEU A 92 -17.12 -6.87 -5.17
N VAL A 93 -16.39 -6.83 -6.30
CA VAL A 93 -15.17 -5.99 -6.43
C VAL A 93 -15.51 -4.52 -6.20
N ALA A 94 -16.59 -4.03 -6.80
CA ALA A 94 -17.01 -2.63 -6.64
C ALA A 94 -17.42 -2.32 -5.18
N ALA A 95 -18.15 -3.23 -4.51
CA ALA A 95 -18.54 -3.08 -3.12
C ALA A 95 -17.33 -3.12 -2.17
N PHE A 96 -16.41 -4.05 -2.39
CA PHE A 96 -15.18 -4.13 -1.58
C PHE A 96 -14.27 -2.91 -1.75
N ARG A 97 -14.19 -2.36 -2.97
CA ARG A 97 -13.51 -1.08 -3.23
C ARG A 97 -14.11 0.07 -2.42
N ARG A 98 -15.45 0.21 -2.43
CA ARG A 98 -16.15 1.25 -1.65
C ARG A 98 -15.89 1.10 -0.16
N LEU A 99 -16.01 -0.13 0.36
CA LEU A 99 -15.72 -0.43 1.75
C LEU A 99 -14.29 -0.06 2.13
N THR A 100 -13.30 -0.45 1.33
CA THR A 100 -11.90 -0.16 1.61
C THR A 100 -11.64 1.34 1.69
N ALA A 101 -12.11 2.12 0.72
CA ALA A 101 -11.96 3.57 0.73
C ALA A 101 -12.69 4.23 1.92
N SER A 102 -13.90 3.75 2.25
CA SER A 102 -14.68 4.26 3.38
C SER A 102 -14.02 3.99 4.72
N GLN A 103 -13.45 2.80 4.92
CA GLN A 103 -12.74 2.43 6.15
C GLN A 103 -11.46 3.25 6.35
N TYR A 104 -10.67 3.46 5.31
CA TYR A 104 -9.51 4.34 5.39
C TYR A 104 -9.93 5.78 5.74
N ALA A 105 -10.97 6.30 5.09
CA ALA A 105 -11.49 7.63 5.39
C ALA A 105 -12.03 7.78 6.82
N ALA A 106 -12.59 6.72 7.42
CA ALA A 106 -13.08 6.72 8.77
C ALA A 106 -11.97 6.58 9.82
N ASN A 107 -11.02 5.68 9.57
CA ASN A 107 -9.95 5.37 10.52
C ASN A 107 -8.85 6.45 10.57
N PHE A 108 -8.75 7.29 9.54
CA PHE A 108 -7.75 8.34 9.41
C PHE A 108 -8.44 9.72 9.27
N ASP A 109 -9.20 10.12 10.30
CA ASP A 109 -10.08 11.29 10.29
C ASP A 109 -9.51 12.54 10.99
N GLY A 110 -8.29 12.45 11.52
CA GLY A 110 -7.62 13.53 12.22
C GLY A 110 -6.10 13.41 12.20
N TRP A 111 -5.42 14.53 12.42
CA TRP A 111 -3.98 14.62 12.48
C TRP A 111 -3.53 15.45 13.68
N SER A 112 -2.58 14.95 14.44
CA SER A 112 -1.98 15.61 15.60
C SER A 112 -0.44 15.58 15.59
N GLY A 113 0.13 15.29 14.41
CA GLY A 113 1.58 15.14 14.22
C GLY A 113 2.00 13.73 13.85
N GLU A 114 1.05 12.88 13.43
CA GLU A 114 1.33 11.52 12.95
C GLU A 114 2.24 11.55 11.73
N ALA A 115 3.10 10.52 11.64
CA ALA A 115 4.00 10.30 10.51
C ALA A 115 4.11 8.81 10.18
N PHE A 116 4.28 8.51 8.89
CA PHE A 116 4.60 7.17 8.40
C PHE A 116 6.08 7.09 8.04
N ALA A 117 6.70 5.98 8.40
CA ALA A 117 8.07 5.65 8.01
C ALA A 117 8.09 4.28 7.34
N VAL A 118 8.33 4.24 6.03
CA VAL A 118 8.48 3.00 5.26
C VAL A 118 9.90 2.48 5.41
N ASP A 119 10.03 1.23 5.87
CA ASP A 119 11.33 0.57 6.03
C ASP A 119 12.06 0.52 4.67
N PRO A 120 13.35 0.87 4.62
CA PRO A 120 14.15 0.73 3.41
C PRO A 120 14.33 -0.73 2.99
N GLN A 121 14.25 -1.67 3.93
CA GLN A 121 14.40 -3.10 3.66
C GLN A 121 13.06 -3.72 3.26
N VAL A 122 13.06 -4.44 2.13
CA VAL A 122 11.91 -5.18 1.61
C VAL A 122 12.22 -6.66 1.68
N GLU A 123 11.32 -7.43 2.29
CA GLU A 123 11.47 -8.88 2.42
C GLU A 123 10.78 -9.59 1.26
N SER A 124 11.51 -10.48 0.56
CA SER A 124 10.93 -11.33 -0.48
C SER A 124 10.31 -12.60 0.15
N ARG A 125 9.09 -12.94 -0.28
CA ARG A 125 8.35 -14.13 0.16
C ARG A 125 7.74 -14.87 -1.03
N GLY A 126 8.52 -15.75 -1.64
CA GLY A 126 8.15 -16.40 -2.90
C GLY A 126 8.01 -15.37 -4.02
N GLY A 127 6.87 -15.33 -4.71
CA GLY A 127 6.56 -14.32 -5.74
C GLY A 127 6.06 -12.98 -5.20
N ASP A 128 5.92 -12.84 -3.87
CA ASP A 128 5.41 -11.64 -3.21
C ASP A 128 6.54 -10.91 -2.46
N LYS A 129 6.27 -9.66 -2.07
CA LYS A 129 7.13 -8.86 -1.21
C LYS A 129 6.38 -8.37 0.01
N LEU A 130 7.11 -8.23 1.13
CA LEU A 130 6.60 -7.63 2.36
C LEU A 130 7.33 -6.29 2.57
N VAL A 131 6.54 -5.22 2.61
CA VAL A 131 7.00 -3.86 2.94
C VAL A 131 6.47 -3.50 4.32
N ARG A 132 7.37 -3.06 5.21
CA ARG A 132 7.01 -2.65 6.58
C ARG A 132 6.90 -1.14 6.67
N THR A 133 5.96 -0.68 7.45
CA THR A 133 5.74 0.73 7.77
C THR A 133 5.49 0.87 9.27
N THR A 134 5.96 1.96 9.84
CA THR A 134 5.63 2.37 11.19
C THR A 134 4.84 3.67 11.15
N LEU A 135 3.64 3.66 11.71
CA LEU A 135 2.88 4.87 12.00
C LEU A 135 3.22 5.34 13.42
N THR A 136 3.76 6.55 13.53
CA THR A 136 4.07 7.20 14.80
C THR A 136 3.05 8.30 15.09
N SER A 137 2.75 8.49 16.37
CA SER A 137 1.91 9.58 16.86
C SER A 137 2.60 10.26 18.06
N PRO A 138 2.49 11.57 18.24
CA PRO A 138 3.10 12.28 19.37
C PRO A 138 2.63 11.79 20.75
N LYS A 139 1.43 11.20 20.81
CA LYS A 139 0.80 10.79 22.08
C LYS A 139 0.54 9.29 22.20
N GLY A 140 0.94 8.49 21.21
CA GLY A 140 0.66 7.06 21.16
C GLY A 140 1.89 6.20 20.99
N GLN A 141 1.74 4.90 21.23
CA GLN A 141 2.76 3.94 20.85
C GLN A 141 2.83 3.79 19.33
N PRO A 142 4.01 3.61 18.75
CA PRO A 142 4.15 3.34 17.33
C PRO A 142 3.37 2.10 16.93
N VAL A 143 2.70 2.17 15.79
CA VAL A 143 1.91 1.07 15.22
C VAL A 143 2.66 0.51 14.02
N ALA A 144 3.04 -0.76 14.10
CA ALA A 144 3.65 -1.48 12.98
C ALA A 144 2.57 -1.98 12.03
N ILE A 145 2.73 -1.66 10.74
CA ILE A 145 1.86 -2.10 9.65
C ILE A 145 2.75 -2.74 8.60
N SER A 146 2.40 -3.93 8.12
CA SER A 146 3.08 -4.55 7.00
C SER A 146 2.13 -4.75 5.84
N TYR A 147 2.65 -4.59 4.64
CA TYR A 147 1.91 -4.76 3.40
C TYR A 147 2.52 -5.89 2.60
N ARG A 148 1.70 -6.86 2.21
CA ARG A 148 2.09 -7.88 1.24
C ARG A 148 1.73 -7.38 -0.15
N LEU A 149 2.70 -7.40 -1.04
CA LEU A 149 2.54 -6.92 -2.42
C LEU A 149 2.86 -8.03 -3.40
N ARG A 150 2.18 -7.97 -4.54
CA ARG A 150 2.42 -8.84 -5.70
C ARG A 150 2.68 -7.99 -6.94
N ASP A 151 3.61 -8.46 -7.77
CA ASP A 151 3.80 -7.88 -9.10
C ASP A 151 2.66 -8.37 -10.02
N THR A 152 1.95 -7.41 -10.60
CA THR A 152 0.83 -7.68 -11.52
C THR A 152 1.25 -7.69 -12.98
N GLY A 153 2.56 -7.55 -13.27
CA GLY A 153 3.09 -7.29 -14.62
C GLY A 153 3.00 -5.81 -15.03
N ASN A 154 2.18 -5.02 -14.31
CA ASN A 154 2.06 -3.56 -14.48
C ASN A 154 2.52 -2.81 -13.21
N GLY A 155 3.37 -3.46 -12.41
CA GLY A 155 3.91 -2.95 -11.16
C GLY A 155 3.34 -3.62 -9.92
N TRP A 156 3.97 -3.31 -8.79
CA TRP A 156 3.62 -3.85 -7.50
C TRP A 156 2.30 -3.30 -6.98
N ARG A 157 1.44 -4.19 -6.43
CA ARG A 157 0.15 -3.83 -5.83
C ARG A 157 0.01 -4.52 -4.47
N ILE A 158 -0.60 -3.84 -3.52
CA ILE A 158 -0.92 -4.38 -2.20
C ILE A 158 -2.03 -5.42 -2.35
N ILE A 159 -1.82 -6.62 -1.78
CA ILE A 159 -2.78 -7.73 -1.78
C ILE A 159 -3.18 -8.17 -0.37
N ASP A 160 -2.51 -7.70 0.68
CA ASP A 160 -2.89 -7.89 2.07
C ASP A 160 -2.25 -6.83 2.97
N VAL A 161 -2.87 -6.56 4.11
CA VAL A 161 -2.39 -5.64 5.14
C VAL A 161 -2.35 -6.38 6.47
N PHE A 162 -1.23 -6.29 7.18
CA PHE A 162 -1.04 -6.87 8.50
C PHE A 162 -0.97 -5.76 9.54
N TYR A 163 -1.98 -5.67 10.38
CA TYR A 163 -2.02 -4.76 11.51
C TYR A 163 -1.21 -5.34 12.68
N LYS A 164 -0.38 -4.52 13.29
CA LYS A 164 0.58 -4.93 14.34
C LYS A 164 1.43 -6.13 13.90
N ASN A 165 1.76 -6.21 12.61
CA ASN A 165 2.56 -7.25 11.94
C ASN A 165 2.06 -8.69 12.08
N SER A 166 0.87 -8.94 12.60
CA SER A 166 0.38 -10.30 12.88
C SER A 166 -1.02 -10.59 12.36
N ILE A 167 -1.90 -9.60 12.29
CA ILE A 167 -3.30 -9.80 11.93
C ILE A 167 -3.52 -9.45 10.46
N SER A 168 -3.65 -10.49 9.61
CA SER A 168 -4.02 -10.33 8.20
C SER A 168 -5.45 -9.82 8.08
N GLN A 169 -5.61 -8.66 7.48
CA GLN A 169 -6.94 -8.10 7.20
C GLN A 169 -7.68 -8.94 6.16
N LEU A 170 -6.96 -9.51 5.20
CA LEU A 170 -7.55 -10.40 4.21
C LEU A 170 -8.12 -11.68 4.85
N SER A 171 -7.39 -12.29 5.81
CA SER A 171 -7.86 -13.47 6.53
C SER A 171 -9.10 -13.18 7.36
N THR A 172 -9.16 -12.03 8.04
CA THR A 172 -10.34 -11.58 8.78
C THR A 172 -11.54 -11.43 7.83
N ARG A 173 -11.34 -10.76 6.69
CA ARG A 173 -12.39 -10.60 5.67
C ARG A 173 -12.88 -11.94 5.12
N ARG A 174 -11.99 -12.90 4.95
CA ARG A 174 -12.37 -14.23 4.45
C ARG A 174 -13.35 -14.93 5.38
N SER A 175 -13.15 -14.84 6.69
CA SER A 175 -14.07 -15.42 7.68
C SER A 175 -15.44 -14.72 7.64
N ASP A 176 -15.44 -13.38 7.60
CA ASP A 176 -16.67 -12.60 7.54
C ASP A 176 -17.47 -12.90 6.25
N PHE A 177 -16.78 -12.90 5.11
CA PHE A 177 -17.42 -13.13 3.81
C PHE A 177 -17.98 -14.55 3.68
N ALA A 178 -17.28 -15.56 4.21
CA ALA A 178 -17.75 -16.94 4.18
C ALA A 178 -19.11 -17.08 4.90
N SER A 179 -19.27 -16.47 6.06
CA SER A 179 -20.52 -16.48 6.83
C SER A 179 -21.69 -15.86 6.04
N VAL A 180 -21.48 -14.67 5.44
CA VAL A 180 -22.53 -14.00 4.68
C VAL A 180 -22.86 -14.73 3.36
N LEU A 181 -21.85 -15.28 2.69
CA LEU A 181 -22.04 -16.07 1.46
C LEU A 181 -22.87 -17.34 1.72
N GLN A 182 -22.63 -18.03 2.86
CA GLN A 182 -23.40 -19.22 3.23
C GLN A 182 -24.87 -18.90 3.49
N SER A 183 -25.17 -17.74 4.10
CA SER A 183 -26.54 -17.38 4.48
C SER A 183 -27.35 -16.73 3.35
N GLY A 184 -26.72 -16.02 2.41
CA GLY A 184 -27.46 -15.23 1.44
C GLY A 184 -26.80 -15.05 0.07
N GLY A 185 -25.66 -15.72 -0.17
CA GLY A 185 -24.95 -15.69 -1.44
C GLY A 185 -24.29 -14.34 -1.77
N ALA A 186 -23.87 -14.20 -3.02
CA ALA A 186 -23.10 -13.04 -3.47
C ALA A 186 -23.86 -11.70 -3.33
N LYS A 187 -25.17 -11.69 -3.62
CA LYS A 187 -25.98 -10.47 -3.49
C LYS A 187 -26.09 -9.97 -2.05
N ALA A 188 -26.26 -10.89 -1.09
CA ALA A 188 -26.27 -10.54 0.32
C ALA A 188 -24.90 -10.00 0.76
N LEU A 189 -23.80 -10.56 0.26
CA LEU A 189 -22.47 -10.04 0.56
C LEU A 189 -22.26 -8.63 -0.01
N VAL A 190 -22.72 -8.34 -1.24
CA VAL A 190 -22.67 -6.98 -1.81
C VAL A 190 -23.41 -5.99 -0.90
N GLN A 191 -24.65 -6.34 -0.51
CA GLN A 191 -25.46 -5.49 0.38
C GLN A 191 -24.79 -5.28 1.76
N HIS A 192 -24.18 -6.33 2.30
CA HIS A 192 -23.44 -6.27 3.55
C HIS A 192 -22.26 -5.30 3.47
N LEU A 193 -21.42 -5.42 2.41
CA LEU A 193 -20.27 -4.55 2.18
C LEU A 193 -20.69 -3.08 1.98
N ASP A 194 -21.76 -2.84 1.21
CA ASP A 194 -22.29 -1.50 1.01
C ASP A 194 -22.85 -0.90 2.29
N GLY A 195 -23.53 -1.71 3.11
CA GLY A 195 -24.00 -1.30 4.43
C GLY A 195 -22.87 -0.91 5.38
N LEU A 196 -21.75 -1.66 5.38
CA LEU A 196 -20.54 -1.31 6.11
C LEU A 196 -19.91 -0.02 5.57
N ALA A 197 -19.77 0.10 4.25
CA ALA A 197 -19.20 1.30 3.64
C ALA A 197 -19.99 2.58 3.97
N ALA A 198 -21.31 2.48 4.03
CA ALA A 198 -22.19 3.61 4.40
C ALA A 198 -22.00 4.07 5.86
N LYS A 199 -21.61 3.17 6.75
CA LYS A 199 -21.35 3.46 8.17
C LYS A 199 -19.91 3.93 8.46
N GLY A 200 -19.06 3.92 7.48
CA GLY A 200 -17.63 4.21 7.64
C GLY A 200 -16.75 2.97 7.86
N GLY A 201 -17.32 1.79 7.71
CA GLY A 201 -16.63 0.51 7.87
C GLY A 201 -16.89 -0.17 9.19
#